data_b3a475c83d5bef0f1f5820535df97916
#
_entry.id   b3a475c83d5bef0f1f5820535df97916
#
_cell.length_a   1.000
_cell.length_b   1.000
_cell.length_c   1.000
_cell.angle_alpha   90.00
_cell.angle_beta   90.00
_cell.angle_gamma   90.00
#
_symmetry.space_group_name_H-M   'P 1'
#
loop_
_entity.id
_entity.type
_entity.pdbx_description
1 polymer ?
#
loop_
_entity_poly.entity_id
_entity_poly.type
_entity_poly.pdbx_seq_one_letter_code
_entity_poly.pdbx_strand_id
1 'polypeptide(L)'
;MLRVHRGLPKNKALIKFLSEEGVKQLLQKTENFYMQDNNREMPKVDEELWFVIDEKNNQIELTEKGVEYLSGDGDKDFFVMPDIGHEIAKIENQDLEINKEAELKEELFKDFAIKSERIHTMNQLLKAYTLFEKDVEYVVMENKVMIVDEQTGRIMDGRRYSDGLHQAIEAKENVKIEAMTQTFATVTLQNYFRMYSKLAGMTGTAVTEAGEFWEIYKLDVMEIPTNRPIARDDRQDLIYKTKREKYNAIIDEVTKISQSGRPVLIGT
;
A
#
# COMPACT_ATOMS: atom_id res chain seq x y z
N MET A 1 -20.50 9.82 -8.52
CA MET A 1 -20.09 8.65 -7.73
C MET A 1 -18.64 8.26 -8.02
N LEU A 2 -18.29 7.86 -9.27
CA LEU A 2 -16.90 7.48 -9.62
C LEU A 2 -15.88 8.59 -9.32
N ARG A 3 -16.14 9.85 -9.68
CA ARG A 3 -15.27 10.98 -9.34
C ARG A 3 -15.02 11.12 -7.83
N VAL A 4 -16.07 11.01 -7.01
CA VAL A 4 -15.89 11.07 -5.54
C VAL A 4 -15.07 9.91 -5.03
N HIS A 5 -15.26 8.71 -5.58
CA HIS A 5 -14.47 7.53 -5.24
C HIS A 5 -12.99 7.70 -5.60
N ARG A 6 -12.68 8.31 -6.75
CA ARG A 6 -11.31 8.57 -7.16
C ARG A 6 -10.64 9.73 -6.43
N GLY A 7 -11.42 10.75 -6.03
CA GLY A 7 -10.87 11.93 -5.34
C GLY A 7 -10.83 11.80 -3.82
N LEU A 8 -11.80 11.10 -3.21
CA LEU A 8 -11.89 10.93 -1.75
C LEU A 8 -12.63 9.64 -1.40
N PRO A 9 -11.99 8.47 -1.57
CA PRO A 9 -12.62 7.16 -1.39
C PRO A 9 -13.12 6.93 0.04
N LYS A 10 -12.43 7.44 1.06
CA LYS A 10 -12.82 7.35 2.48
C LYS A 10 -13.95 8.32 2.88
N ASN A 11 -14.62 8.98 1.93
CA ASN A 11 -15.74 9.87 2.24
C ASN A 11 -16.91 9.11 2.88
N LYS A 12 -17.34 9.52 4.07
CA LYS A 12 -18.40 8.83 4.85
C LYS A 12 -19.74 8.73 4.10
N ALA A 13 -20.12 9.78 3.36
CA ALA A 13 -21.35 9.77 2.57
C ALA A 13 -21.24 8.78 1.38
N LEU A 14 -20.08 8.73 0.73
CA LEU A 14 -19.81 7.75 -0.33
C LEU A 14 -19.86 6.32 0.20
N ILE A 15 -19.19 6.04 1.32
CA ILE A 15 -19.17 4.71 1.95
C ILE A 15 -20.59 4.27 2.29
N LYS A 16 -21.40 5.14 2.87
CA LYS A 16 -22.80 4.86 3.15
C LYS A 16 -23.59 4.54 1.88
N PHE A 17 -23.40 5.31 0.81
CA PHE A 17 -24.06 5.08 -0.47
C PHE A 17 -23.59 3.78 -1.14
N LEU A 18 -22.31 3.43 -1.04
CA LEU A 18 -21.77 2.17 -1.56
C LEU A 18 -22.26 0.93 -0.81
N SER A 19 -22.79 1.08 0.40
CA SER A 19 -23.39 -0.03 1.15
C SER A 19 -24.80 -0.39 0.69
N GLU A 20 -25.42 0.45 -0.14
CA GLU A 20 -26.74 0.14 -0.74
C GLU A 20 -26.62 -0.98 -1.79
N GLU A 21 -27.65 -1.81 -1.88
CA GLU A 21 -27.66 -2.97 -2.78
C GLU A 21 -27.50 -2.55 -4.25
N GLY A 22 -26.56 -3.16 -4.96
CA GLY A 22 -26.28 -2.93 -6.37
C GLY A 22 -25.39 -1.70 -6.68
N VAL A 23 -25.21 -0.75 -5.75
CA VAL A 23 -24.44 0.47 -5.99
C VAL A 23 -22.95 0.16 -6.20
N LYS A 24 -22.39 -0.76 -5.41
CA LYS A 24 -21.00 -1.21 -5.57
C LYS A 24 -20.75 -1.87 -6.92
N GLN A 25 -21.70 -2.67 -7.39
CA GLN A 25 -21.63 -3.29 -8.73
C GLN A 25 -21.71 -2.24 -9.85
N LEU A 26 -22.55 -1.21 -9.67
CA LEU A 26 -22.65 -0.11 -10.62
C LEU A 26 -21.35 0.70 -10.68
N LEU A 27 -20.72 0.98 -9.51
CA LEU A 27 -19.41 1.63 -9.47
C LEU A 27 -18.38 0.83 -10.27
N GLN A 28 -18.29 -0.47 -10.01
CA GLN A 28 -17.32 -1.35 -10.68
C GLN A 28 -17.56 -1.46 -12.19
N LYS A 29 -18.82 -1.53 -12.62
CA LYS A 29 -19.16 -1.49 -14.06
C LYS A 29 -18.76 -0.18 -14.71
N THR A 30 -19.00 0.94 -14.02
CA THR A 30 -18.65 2.28 -14.52
C THR A 30 -17.13 2.43 -14.58
N GLU A 31 -16.40 2.02 -13.55
CA GLU A 31 -14.95 2.03 -13.52
C GLU A 31 -14.37 1.19 -14.68
N ASN A 32 -14.84 -0.05 -14.83
CA ASN A 32 -14.40 -0.93 -15.92
C ASN A 32 -14.67 -0.33 -17.30
N PHE A 33 -15.78 0.40 -17.49
CA PHE A 33 -16.08 1.09 -18.74
C PHE A 33 -15.04 2.17 -19.07
N TYR A 34 -14.65 3.00 -18.10
CA TYR A 34 -13.64 4.04 -18.31
C TYR A 34 -12.20 3.49 -18.36
N MET A 35 -11.96 2.28 -17.83
CA MET A 35 -10.68 1.56 -17.91
C MET A 35 -10.47 0.83 -19.23
N GLN A 36 -11.49 0.69 -20.08
CA GLN A 36 -11.34 0.09 -21.41
C GLN A 36 -10.36 0.88 -22.27
N ASP A 37 -9.80 0.23 -23.28
CA ASP A 37 -8.87 0.83 -24.25
C ASP A 37 -7.66 1.55 -23.58
N ASN A 38 -7.03 0.89 -22.62
CA ASN A 38 -5.83 1.42 -21.94
C ASN A 38 -6.09 2.73 -21.16
N ASN A 39 -7.23 2.83 -20.46
CA ASN A 39 -7.64 4.00 -19.67
C ASN A 39 -7.88 5.29 -20.47
N ARG A 40 -8.12 5.19 -21.78
CA ARG A 40 -8.25 6.35 -22.68
C ARG A 40 -9.35 7.34 -22.27
N GLU A 41 -10.41 6.84 -21.66
CA GLU A 41 -11.56 7.66 -21.25
C GLU A 41 -11.48 8.11 -19.78
N MET A 42 -10.55 7.55 -18.99
CA MET A 42 -10.41 7.88 -17.57
C MET A 42 -10.05 9.36 -17.31
N PRO A 43 -9.20 10.02 -18.12
CA PRO A 43 -8.91 11.44 -17.95
C PRO A 43 -10.14 12.34 -17.94
N LYS A 44 -11.23 11.98 -18.65
CA LYS A 44 -12.50 12.73 -18.62
C LYS A 44 -13.21 12.70 -17.25
N VAL A 45 -12.97 11.65 -16.47
CA VAL A 45 -13.47 11.54 -15.10
C VAL A 45 -12.63 12.40 -14.17
N ASP A 46 -11.33 12.42 -14.40
CA ASP A 46 -10.32 13.04 -13.52
C ASP A 46 -10.17 14.56 -13.78
N GLU A 47 -10.58 15.06 -14.94
CA GLU A 47 -10.46 16.46 -15.39
C GLU A 47 -11.01 17.50 -14.38
N GLU A 48 -12.05 17.15 -13.62
CA GLU A 48 -12.62 18.04 -12.61
C GLU A 48 -12.01 17.90 -11.23
N LEU A 49 -11.16 16.87 -11.02
CA LEU A 49 -10.49 16.63 -9.75
C LEU A 49 -9.17 17.40 -9.69
N TRP A 50 -8.73 17.77 -8.51
CA TRP A 50 -7.40 18.35 -8.29
C TRP A 50 -6.32 17.29 -8.08
N PHE A 51 -6.71 16.13 -7.58
CA PHE A 51 -5.86 14.96 -7.43
C PHE A 51 -6.70 13.68 -7.50
N VAL A 52 -6.06 12.57 -7.76
CA VAL A 52 -6.65 11.24 -7.83
C VAL A 52 -5.96 10.33 -6.84
N ILE A 53 -6.73 9.51 -6.13
CA ILE A 53 -6.24 8.53 -5.16
C ILE A 53 -6.36 7.13 -5.73
N ASP A 54 -5.26 6.40 -5.73
CA ASP A 54 -5.22 4.95 -5.93
C ASP A 54 -5.01 4.26 -4.57
N GLU A 55 -6.11 3.81 -3.97
CA GLU A 55 -6.05 3.12 -2.66
C GLU A 55 -5.26 1.81 -2.71
N LYS A 56 -5.27 1.09 -3.85
CA LYS A 56 -4.58 -0.20 -3.97
C LYS A 56 -3.07 -0.05 -3.88
N ASN A 57 -2.55 1.01 -4.48
CA ASN A 57 -1.12 1.29 -4.51
C ASN A 57 -0.68 2.34 -3.47
N ASN A 58 -1.62 2.86 -2.67
CA ASN A 58 -1.38 3.99 -1.76
C ASN A 58 -0.69 5.16 -2.46
N GLN A 59 -1.13 5.48 -3.69
CA GLN A 59 -0.58 6.55 -4.50
C GLN A 59 -1.58 7.68 -4.68
N ILE A 60 -1.06 8.90 -4.79
CA ILE A 60 -1.83 10.08 -5.13
C ILE A 60 -1.12 10.77 -6.28
N GLU A 61 -1.89 11.13 -7.29
CA GLU A 61 -1.42 11.85 -8.45
C GLU A 61 -2.16 13.17 -8.59
N LEU A 62 -1.43 14.26 -8.76
CA LEU A 62 -2.00 15.56 -9.09
C LEU A 62 -2.51 15.53 -10.53
N THR A 63 -3.70 16.06 -10.76
CA THR A 63 -4.20 16.33 -12.11
C THR A 63 -3.62 17.62 -12.65
N GLU A 64 -3.78 17.88 -13.95
CA GLU A 64 -3.39 19.16 -14.57
C GLU A 64 -4.03 20.35 -13.83
N LYS A 65 -5.32 20.25 -13.51
CA LYS A 65 -6.05 21.23 -12.74
C LYS A 65 -5.48 21.45 -11.34
N GLY A 66 -5.01 20.36 -10.69
CA GLY A 66 -4.36 20.43 -9.40
C GLY A 66 -3.01 21.13 -9.46
N VAL A 67 -2.23 20.85 -10.50
CA VAL A 67 -0.96 21.51 -10.76
C VAL A 67 -1.16 23.01 -11.04
N GLU A 68 -2.12 23.37 -11.90
CA GLU A 68 -2.46 24.76 -12.18
C GLU A 68 -2.89 25.52 -10.91
N TYR A 69 -3.74 24.91 -10.08
CA TYR A 69 -4.20 25.51 -8.83
C TYR A 69 -3.04 25.77 -7.85
N LEU A 70 -2.12 24.80 -7.72
CA LEU A 70 -0.96 24.92 -6.82
C LEU A 70 0.10 25.88 -7.33
N SER A 71 0.26 26.00 -8.64
CA SER A 71 1.21 26.96 -9.25
C SER A 71 0.71 28.44 -9.09
N GLY A 72 -0.60 28.64 -8.96
CA GLY A 72 -1.20 29.95 -8.80
C GLY A 72 -0.85 30.92 -9.93
N ASP A 73 -0.77 32.24 -9.61
CA ASP A 73 -0.37 33.28 -10.58
C ASP A 73 1.16 33.38 -10.77
N GLY A 74 1.93 32.46 -10.18
CA GLY A 74 3.39 32.45 -10.22
C GLY A 74 3.96 31.68 -11.41
N ASP A 75 5.02 30.92 -11.16
CA ASP A 75 5.68 30.10 -12.15
C ASP A 75 4.81 28.88 -12.51
N LYS A 76 4.24 28.87 -13.72
CA LYS A 76 3.41 27.77 -14.21
C LYS A 76 4.14 26.43 -14.26
N ASP A 77 5.47 26.48 -14.36
CA ASP A 77 6.33 25.30 -14.44
C ASP A 77 6.81 24.82 -13.05
N PHE A 78 6.31 25.44 -11.97
CA PHE A 78 6.75 25.17 -10.59
C PHE A 78 6.58 23.70 -10.17
N PHE A 79 5.51 23.04 -10.63
CA PHE A 79 5.21 21.63 -10.39
C PHE A 79 5.28 20.78 -11.66
N VAL A 80 5.83 21.31 -12.76
CA VAL A 80 5.98 20.58 -14.02
C VAL A 80 7.41 20.07 -14.13
N MET A 81 7.55 18.75 -14.29
CA MET A 81 8.86 18.13 -14.50
C MET A 81 9.37 18.43 -15.90
N PRO A 82 10.61 18.94 -16.04
CA PRO A 82 11.21 19.09 -17.34
C PRO A 82 11.46 17.72 -17.98
N ASP A 83 11.21 17.61 -19.29
CA ASP A 83 11.64 16.46 -20.07
C ASP A 83 13.16 16.51 -20.26
N ILE A 84 13.89 15.83 -19.40
CA ILE A 84 15.36 15.80 -19.41
C ILE A 84 15.89 15.36 -20.77
N GLY A 85 15.27 14.36 -21.41
CA GLY A 85 15.73 13.86 -22.70
C GLY A 85 15.66 14.93 -23.78
N HIS A 86 14.54 15.63 -23.84
CA HIS A 86 14.32 16.71 -24.79
C HIS A 86 15.22 17.92 -24.55
N GLU A 87 15.37 18.33 -23.30
CA GLU A 87 16.22 19.48 -22.94
C GLU A 87 17.70 19.18 -23.13
N ILE A 88 18.19 17.98 -22.80
CA ILE A 88 19.55 17.55 -23.10
C ILE A 88 19.80 17.57 -24.62
N ALA A 89 18.88 17.01 -25.41
CA ALA A 89 19.01 17.02 -26.87
C ALA A 89 19.05 18.45 -27.45
N LYS A 90 18.30 19.38 -26.87
CA LYS A 90 18.38 20.80 -27.24
C LYS A 90 19.74 21.41 -26.92
N ILE A 91 20.30 21.12 -25.75
CA ILE A 91 21.64 21.61 -25.33
C ILE A 91 22.72 21.05 -26.25
N GLU A 92 22.69 19.75 -26.55
CA GLU A 92 23.67 19.08 -27.42
C GLU A 92 23.60 19.52 -28.88
N ASN A 93 22.44 19.95 -29.36
CA ASN A 93 22.25 20.49 -30.71
C ASN A 93 22.69 21.97 -30.83
N GLN A 94 23.02 22.64 -29.73
CA GLN A 94 23.61 23.96 -29.72
C GLN A 94 25.14 23.80 -29.78
N ASP A 95 25.79 24.35 -30.79
CA ASP A 95 27.25 24.32 -30.98
C ASP A 95 27.94 25.16 -29.87
N LEU A 96 27.89 24.67 -28.62
CA LEU A 96 28.40 25.35 -27.43
C LEU A 96 29.82 24.85 -27.08
N GLU A 97 30.58 25.69 -26.39
CA GLU A 97 31.81 25.22 -25.75
C GLU A 97 31.55 24.16 -24.69
N ILE A 98 32.40 23.13 -24.60
CA ILE A 98 32.25 21.97 -23.70
C ILE A 98 31.96 22.39 -22.25
N ASN A 99 32.60 23.44 -21.75
CA ASN A 99 32.39 23.95 -20.40
C ASN A 99 30.98 24.51 -20.21
N LYS A 100 30.47 25.22 -21.20
CA LYS A 100 29.13 25.82 -21.18
C LYS A 100 28.02 24.79 -21.31
N GLU A 101 28.26 23.77 -22.11
CA GLU A 101 27.36 22.63 -22.21
C GLU A 101 27.24 21.87 -20.87
N ALA A 102 28.37 21.65 -20.18
CA ALA A 102 28.39 20.99 -18.87
C ALA A 102 27.65 21.83 -17.80
N GLU A 103 27.85 23.16 -17.78
CA GLU A 103 27.13 24.04 -16.86
C GLU A 103 25.60 24.01 -17.07
N LEU A 104 25.14 24.06 -18.31
CA LEU A 104 23.72 24.01 -18.63
C LEU A 104 23.09 22.66 -18.27
N LYS A 105 23.80 21.56 -18.49
CA LYS A 105 23.34 20.23 -18.05
C LYS A 105 23.26 20.13 -16.52
N GLU A 106 24.24 20.67 -15.80
CA GLU A 106 24.24 20.71 -14.34
C GLU A 106 23.08 21.55 -13.80
N GLU A 107 22.78 22.69 -14.38
CA GLU A 107 21.64 23.54 -14.02
C GLU A 107 20.33 22.85 -14.27
N LEU A 108 20.16 22.15 -15.42
CA LEU A 108 18.99 21.36 -15.74
C LEU A 108 18.77 20.23 -14.72
N PHE A 109 19.81 19.49 -14.35
CA PHE A 109 19.70 18.43 -13.35
C PHE A 109 19.37 18.98 -11.96
N LYS A 110 19.88 20.14 -11.61
CA LYS A 110 19.56 20.82 -10.35
C LYS A 110 18.10 21.27 -10.31
N ASP A 111 17.59 21.86 -11.39
CA ASP A 111 16.17 22.24 -11.50
C ASP A 111 15.26 21.01 -11.43
N PHE A 112 15.62 19.94 -12.14
CA PHE A 112 14.90 18.66 -12.07
C PHE A 112 14.85 18.09 -10.65
N ALA A 113 15.98 18.09 -9.93
CA ALA A 113 16.03 17.58 -8.56
C ALA A 113 15.14 18.40 -7.63
N ILE A 114 15.15 19.73 -7.73
CA ILE A 114 14.32 20.63 -6.93
C ILE A 114 12.83 20.40 -7.22
N LYS A 115 12.45 20.32 -8.49
CA LYS A 115 11.05 20.09 -8.90
C LYS A 115 10.56 18.70 -8.48
N SER A 116 11.39 17.68 -8.63
CA SER A 116 11.11 16.32 -8.20
C SER A 116 10.86 16.25 -6.69
N GLU A 117 11.69 16.88 -5.89
CA GLU A 117 11.52 16.95 -4.43
C GLU A 117 10.24 17.68 -4.03
N ARG A 118 9.86 18.75 -4.71
CA ARG A 118 8.61 19.48 -4.48
C ARG A 118 7.38 18.61 -4.74
N ILE A 119 7.34 17.96 -5.90
CA ILE A 119 6.25 17.05 -6.28
C ILE A 119 6.15 15.90 -5.29
N HIS A 120 7.29 15.31 -4.93
CA HIS A 120 7.34 14.25 -3.94
C HIS A 120 6.79 14.72 -2.58
N THR A 121 7.24 15.86 -2.09
CA THR A 121 6.77 16.45 -0.82
C THR A 121 5.26 16.73 -0.86
N MET A 122 4.75 17.29 -1.96
CA MET A 122 3.31 17.52 -2.13
C MET A 122 2.52 16.22 -2.09
N ASN A 123 2.99 15.18 -2.77
CA ASN A 123 2.34 13.87 -2.76
C ASN A 123 2.32 13.27 -1.36
N GLN A 124 3.39 13.40 -0.57
CA GLN A 124 3.41 12.93 0.81
C GLN A 124 2.45 13.72 1.72
N LEU A 125 2.35 15.04 1.54
CA LEU A 125 1.37 15.86 2.24
C LEU A 125 -0.06 15.44 1.89
N LEU A 126 -0.37 15.29 0.61
CA LEU A 126 -1.69 14.82 0.17
C LEU A 126 -2.02 13.44 0.76
N LYS A 127 -1.07 12.50 0.77
CA LYS A 127 -1.22 11.19 1.43
C LYS A 127 -1.56 11.35 2.91
N ALA A 128 -0.79 12.17 3.63
CA ALA A 128 -1.01 12.40 5.05
C ALA A 128 -2.42 12.93 5.35
N TYR A 129 -2.94 13.83 4.49
CA TYR A 129 -4.26 14.45 4.70
C TYR A 129 -5.44 13.59 4.23
N THR A 130 -5.24 12.68 3.27
CA THR A 130 -6.35 11.96 2.61
C THR A 130 -6.44 10.47 2.98
N LEU A 131 -5.30 9.82 3.23
CA LEU A 131 -5.22 8.38 3.47
C LEU A 131 -4.93 8.01 4.92
N PHE A 132 -4.36 8.92 5.70
CA PHE A 132 -3.97 8.65 7.09
C PHE A 132 -4.84 9.44 8.06
N GLU A 133 -5.59 8.75 8.90
CA GLU A 133 -6.47 9.34 9.92
C GLU A 133 -5.87 9.13 11.32
N LYS A 134 -5.99 10.19 12.15
CA LYS A 134 -5.61 10.10 13.56
C LYS A 134 -6.51 9.11 14.28
N ASP A 135 -5.93 8.38 15.23
CA ASP A 135 -6.57 7.33 16.02
C ASP A 135 -7.01 6.10 15.23
N VAL A 136 -6.57 5.98 13.95
CA VAL A 136 -6.72 4.81 13.08
C VAL A 136 -5.35 4.31 12.66
N GLU A 137 -4.66 5.00 11.76
CA GLU A 137 -3.34 4.63 11.26
C GLU A 137 -2.19 5.11 12.17
N TYR A 138 -2.43 6.16 12.98
CA TYR A 138 -1.45 6.71 13.92
C TYR A 138 -2.12 7.39 15.11
N VAL A 139 -1.37 7.56 16.19
CA VAL A 139 -1.76 8.37 17.36
C VAL A 139 -0.74 9.47 17.61
N VAL A 140 -1.16 10.53 18.30
CA VAL A 140 -0.26 11.58 18.76
C VAL A 140 -0.13 11.50 20.28
N MET A 141 1.06 11.18 20.76
CA MET A 141 1.38 11.09 22.19
C MET A 141 2.69 11.82 22.46
N GLU A 142 2.76 12.53 23.55
CA GLU A 142 3.97 13.28 23.97
C GLU A 142 4.55 14.17 22.87
N ASN A 143 3.68 14.81 22.08
CA ASN A 143 4.06 15.65 20.94
C ASN A 143 4.81 14.89 19.83
N LYS A 144 4.56 13.57 19.69
CA LYS A 144 5.11 12.72 18.64
C LYS A 144 4.02 11.91 17.95
N VAL A 145 4.22 11.66 16.67
CA VAL A 145 3.39 10.74 15.90
C VAL A 145 3.90 9.31 16.11
N MET A 146 3.01 8.41 16.49
CA MET A 146 3.31 6.98 16.66
C MET A 146 2.41 6.15 15.77
N ILE A 147 2.99 5.21 15.04
CA ILE A 147 2.24 4.32 14.13
C ILE A 147 1.42 3.33 14.93
N VAL A 148 0.20 3.07 14.50
CA VAL A 148 -0.66 2.01 15.02
C VAL A 148 -0.66 0.86 14.00
N ASP A 149 -0.44 -0.36 14.48
CA ASP A 149 -0.55 -1.57 13.66
C ASP A 149 -2.04 -1.84 13.37
N GLU A 150 -2.42 -1.84 12.11
CA GLU A 150 -3.81 -2.02 11.66
C GLU A 150 -4.41 -3.37 12.09
N GLN A 151 -3.59 -4.42 12.22
CA GLN A 151 -4.07 -5.76 12.55
C GLN A 151 -4.21 -5.98 14.06
N THR A 152 -3.29 -5.44 14.85
CA THR A 152 -3.24 -5.68 16.29
C THR A 152 -3.70 -4.49 17.13
N GLY A 153 -3.82 -3.31 16.52
CA GLY A 153 -4.12 -2.04 17.21
C GLY A 153 -3.01 -1.59 18.17
N ARG A 154 -1.81 -2.20 18.10
CA ARG A 154 -0.69 -1.85 18.98
C ARG A 154 0.10 -0.67 18.45
N ILE A 155 0.54 0.19 19.35
CA ILE A 155 1.45 1.28 19.04
C ILE A 155 2.83 0.69 18.75
N MET A 156 3.40 1.04 17.61
CA MET A 156 4.73 0.64 17.19
C MET A 156 5.74 1.72 17.54
N ASP A 157 6.29 1.63 18.75
CA ASP A 157 7.29 2.60 19.22
C ASP A 157 8.58 2.54 18.40
N GLY A 158 9.15 3.70 18.10
CA GLY A 158 10.38 3.84 17.32
C GLY A 158 10.25 3.60 15.81
N ARG A 159 9.09 3.16 15.30
CA ARG A 159 8.85 3.03 13.88
C ARG A 159 8.37 4.35 13.28
N ARG A 160 8.79 4.61 12.04
CA ARG A 160 8.40 5.79 11.26
C ARG A 160 8.02 5.36 9.85
N TYR A 161 7.07 6.06 9.24
CA TYR A 161 6.79 5.91 7.82
C TYR A 161 7.99 6.41 7.01
N SER A 162 8.25 5.75 5.88
CA SER A 162 9.33 6.10 4.96
C SER A 162 8.99 7.31 4.07
N ASP A 163 9.97 7.73 3.31
CA ASP A 163 9.83 8.64 2.17
C ASP A 163 9.22 10.02 2.49
N GLY A 164 9.40 10.53 3.71
CA GLY A 164 8.89 11.82 4.12
C GLY A 164 7.42 11.82 4.59
N LEU A 165 6.71 10.68 4.50
CA LEU A 165 5.32 10.59 4.94
C LEU A 165 5.17 10.86 6.44
N HIS A 166 6.11 10.37 7.26
CA HIS A 166 6.04 10.61 8.71
C HIS A 166 6.15 12.10 9.03
N GLN A 167 7.07 12.80 8.37
CA GLN A 167 7.23 14.25 8.50
C GLN A 167 5.99 15.00 8.01
N ALA A 168 5.34 14.52 6.95
CA ALA A 168 4.10 15.09 6.45
C ALA A 168 2.96 14.94 7.47
N ILE A 169 2.88 13.81 8.18
CA ILE A 169 1.91 13.60 9.26
C ILE A 169 2.27 14.46 10.47
N GLU A 170 3.53 14.57 10.86
CA GLU A 170 4.00 15.46 11.92
C GLU A 170 3.62 16.93 11.63
N ALA A 171 3.79 17.37 10.37
CA ALA A 171 3.37 18.71 9.94
C ALA A 171 1.84 18.88 9.99
N LYS A 172 1.08 17.88 9.55
CA LYS A 172 -0.39 17.88 9.62
C LYS A 172 -0.90 18.05 11.06
N GLU A 173 -0.27 17.36 12.01
CA GLU A 173 -0.66 17.37 13.42
C GLU A 173 -0.03 18.53 14.24
N ASN A 174 0.75 19.40 13.59
CA ASN A 174 1.47 20.51 14.24
C ASN A 174 2.37 20.05 15.40
N VAL A 175 2.97 18.87 15.29
CA VAL A 175 3.97 18.39 16.22
C VAL A 175 5.38 18.68 15.71
N LYS A 176 6.39 18.48 16.55
CA LYS A 176 7.78 18.69 16.14
C LYS A 176 8.14 17.73 15.01
N ILE A 177 8.58 18.27 13.87
CA ILE A 177 9.07 17.49 12.74
C ILE A 177 10.48 17.01 13.08
N GLU A 178 10.68 15.69 13.12
CA GLU A 178 11.98 15.07 13.36
C GLU A 178 12.69 14.75 12.04
N ALA A 179 14.02 14.70 12.07
CA ALA A 179 14.81 14.36 10.90
C ALA A 179 14.49 12.95 10.37
N MET A 180 14.70 12.74 9.07
CA MET A 180 14.55 11.41 8.46
C MET A 180 15.56 10.45 9.08
N THR A 181 15.10 9.24 9.39
CA THR A 181 15.99 8.15 9.79
C THR A 181 16.61 7.54 8.53
N GLN A 182 17.92 7.39 8.54
CA GLN A 182 18.63 6.69 7.46
C GLN A 182 18.85 5.23 7.88
N THR A 183 18.40 4.29 7.04
CA THR A 183 18.69 2.87 7.23
C THR A 183 20.13 2.60 6.81
N PHE A 184 21.02 2.28 7.75
CA PHE A 184 22.41 1.96 7.46
C PHE A 184 22.60 0.55 6.93
N ALA A 185 21.80 -0.41 7.43
CA ALA A 185 21.86 -1.80 7.00
C ALA A 185 20.54 -2.51 7.31
N THR A 186 20.24 -3.53 6.53
CA THR A 186 19.12 -4.45 6.74
C THR A 186 19.64 -5.87 6.89
N VAL A 187 18.99 -6.65 7.76
CA VAL A 187 19.27 -8.06 7.95
C VAL A 187 17.98 -8.83 7.72
N THR A 188 18.01 -9.87 6.88
CA THR A 188 16.88 -10.76 6.68
C THR A 188 16.61 -11.59 7.95
N LEU A 189 15.38 -12.05 8.16
CA LEU A 189 15.02 -12.90 9.29
C LEU A 189 15.89 -14.17 9.34
N GLN A 190 16.14 -14.78 8.18
CA GLN A 190 16.99 -15.97 8.08
C GLN A 190 18.41 -15.70 8.57
N ASN A 191 19.01 -14.61 8.13
CA ASN A 191 20.36 -14.25 8.56
C ASN A 191 20.40 -13.85 10.05
N TYR A 192 19.36 -13.17 10.54
CA TYR A 192 19.25 -12.82 11.94
C TYR A 192 19.23 -14.07 12.83
N PHE A 193 18.37 -15.05 12.53
CA PHE A 193 18.30 -16.28 13.32
C PHE A 193 19.55 -17.16 13.18
N ARG A 194 20.23 -17.14 12.05
CA ARG A 194 21.51 -17.84 11.84
C ARG A 194 22.66 -17.30 12.71
N MET A 195 22.51 -16.12 13.28
CA MET A 195 23.51 -15.57 14.22
C MET A 195 23.53 -16.27 15.58
N TYR A 196 22.48 -17.01 15.93
CA TYR A 196 22.40 -17.70 17.21
C TYR A 196 23.10 -19.07 17.12
N SER A 197 23.95 -19.35 18.10
CA SER A 197 24.65 -20.65 18.24
C SER A 197 23.72 -21.78 18.68
N LYS A 198 22.65 -21.45 19.37
CA LYS A 198 21.58 -22.38 19.76
C LYS A 198 20.25 -21.82 19.25
N LEU A 199 19.63 -22.54 18.33
CA LEU A 199 18.36 -22.19 17.76
C LEU A 199 17.41 -23.36 17.85
N ALA A 200 16.19 -23.12 18.32
CA ALA A 200 15.11 -24.10 18.34
C ALA A 200 13.77 -23.38 18.20
N GLY A 201 12.77 -24.08 17.73
CA GLY A 201 11.42 -23.55 17.57
C GLY A 201 10.36 -24.63 17.73
N MET A 202 9.11 -24.22 17.83
CA MET A 202 7.95 -25.12 17.88
C MET A 202 6.88 -24.62 16.92
N THR A 203 6.33 -25.53 16.16
CA THR A 203 5.24 -25.25 15.24
C THR A 203 4.38 -26.51 15.02
N GLY A 204 3.13 -26.34 14.66
CA GLY A 204 2.26 -27.45 14.31
C GLY A 204 2.43 -28.00 12.89
N THR A 205 3.26 -27.36 12.05
CA THR A 205 3.35 -27.65 10.60
C THR A 205 4.80 -27.81 10.11
N ALA A 206 5.76 -28.15 10.96
CA ALA A 206 7.17 -28.20 10.60
C ALA A 206 7.56 -29.36 9.68
N VAL A 207 6.84 -30.48 9.72
CA VAL A 207 7.24 -31.72 9.01
C VAL A 207 7.24 -31.57 7.51
N THR A 208 6.25 -30.86 6.96
CA THR A 208 6.16 -30.58 5.52
C THR A 208 7.34 -29.73 5.01
N GLU A 209 7.91 -28.90 5.88
CA GLU A 209 8.96 -27.94 5.57
C GLU A 209 10.34 -28.36 6.16
N ALA A 210 10.47 -29.62 6.57
CA ALA A 210 11.69 -30.13 7.23
C ALA A 210 12.96 -29.91 6.37
N GLY A 211 12.84 -30.03 5.06
CA GLY A 211 13.93 -29.77 4.11
C GLY A 211 14.40 -28.32 4.15
N GLU A 212 13.48 -27.36 4.18
CA GLU A 212 13.79 -25.93 4.26
C GLU A 212 14.45 -25.57 5.61
N PHE A 213 13.96 -26.10 6.71
CA PHE A 213 14.60 -25.93 8.03
C PHE A 213 16.04 -26.44 8.06
N TRP A 214 16.29 -27.56 7.42
CA TRP A 214 17.65 -28.09 7.31
C TRP A 214 18.53 -27.23 6.41
N GLU A 215 18.05 -26.84 5.24
CA GLU A 215 18.84 -26.04 4.30
C GLU A 215 19.24 -24.68 4.86
N ILE A 216 18.30 -23.97 5.47
CA ILE A 216 18.50 -22.58 5.94
C ILE A 216 19.19 -22.55 7.31
N TYR A 217 18.71 -23.34 8.25
CA TYR A 217 19.10 -23.23 9.67
C TYR A 217 19.91 -24.41 10.19
N LYS A 218 20.02 -25.51 9.43
CA LYS A 218 20.60 -26.78 9.86
C LYS A 218 19.90 -27.36 11.09
N LEU A 219 18.58 -27.23 11.15
CA LEU A 219 17.72 -27.75 12.20
C LEU A 219 17.02 -29.02 11.73
N ASP A 220 17.07 -30.06 12.57
CA ASP A 220 16.24 -31.25 12.39
C ASP A 220 14.83 -31.01 12.95
N VAL A 221 13.84 -31.61 12.30
CA VAL A 221 12.46 -31.58 12.74
C VAL A 221 12.12 -32.89 13.45
N MET A 222 11.66 -32.76 14.69
CA MET A 222 11.21 -33.89 15.51
C MET A 222 9.73 -33.78 15.81
N GLU A 223 8.97 -34.79 15.46
CA GLU A 223 7.56 -34.90 15.84
C GLU A 223 7.43 -35.31 17.31
N ILE A 224 6.73 -34.49 18.09
CA ILE A 224 6.35 -34.85 19.46
C ILE A 224 4.93 -35.43 19.42
N PRO A 225 4.75 -36.68 19.83
CA PRO A 225 3.44 -37.31 19.81
C PRO A 225 2.45 -36.59 20.72
N THR A 226 1.19 -36.59 20.36
CA THR A 226 0.13 -35.99 21.16
C THR A 226 -0.06 -36.72 22.50
N ASN A 227 -0.32 -35.94 23.56
CA ASN A 227 -0.56 -36.52 24.90
C ASN A 227 -1.83 -37.41 24.95
N ARG A 228 -2.83 -37.13 24.13
CA ARG A 228 -4.07 -37.89 24.01
C ARG A 228 -4.25 -38.35 22.58
N PRO A 229 -4.98 -39.50 22.34
CA PRO A 229 -5.34 -39.92 20.99
C PRO A 229 -6.06 -38.80 20.24
N ILE A 230 -5.78 -38.66 18.95
CA ILE A 230 -6.46 -37.71 18.07
C ILE A 230 -7.91 -38.14 17.93
N ALA A 231 -8.84 -37.30 18.37
CA ALA A 231 -10.28 -37.51 18.22
C ALA A 231 -10.85 -36.83 16.97
N ARG A 232 -10.03 -36.03 16.25
CA ARG A 232 -10.44 -35.34 15.01
C ARG A 232 -10.52 -36.33 13.86
N ASP A 233 -11.62 -36.26 13.12
CA ASP A 233 -11.86 -37.03 11.91
C ASP A 233 -11.55 -36.12 10.69
N ASP A 234 -10.35 -36.24 10.13
CA ASP A 234 -9.92 -35.51 8.96
C ASP A 234 -10.38 -36.23 7.70
N ARG A 235 -11.38 -35.67 7.02
CA ARG A 235 -11.96 -36.27 5.82
C ARG A 235 -11.23 -35.84 4.58
N GLN A 236 -11.37 -36.61 3.52
CA GLN A 236 -10.84 -36.30 2.20
C GLN A 236 -11.55 -35.08 1.60
N ASP A 237 -10.83 -34.31 0.78
CA ASP A 237 -11.37 -33.16 0.06
C ASP A 237 -12.43 -33.59 -0.94
N LEU A 238 -13.53 -32.80 -1.02
CA LEU A 238 -14.57 -32.98 -2.01
C LEU A 238 -14.41 -31.98 -3.14
N ILE A 239 -14.23 -32.52 -4.36
CA ILE A 239 -13.98 -31.68 -5.56
C ILE A 239 -15.30 -31.53 -6.34
N TYR A 240 -15.65 -30.27 -6.67
CA TYR A 240 -16.87 -29.92 -7.41
C TYR A 240 -16.52 -29.28 -8.75
N LYS A 241 -17.35 -29.49 -9.76
CA LYS A 241 -17.19 -28.90 -11.09
C LYS A 241 -17.44 -27.39 -11.10
N THR A 242 -18.39 -26.94 -10.29
CA THR A 242 -18.79 -25.53 -10.26
C THR A 242 -18.81 -24.98 -8.83
N LYS A 243 -18.59 -23.67 -8.69
CA LYS A 243 -18.72 -22.96 -7.40
C LYS A 243 -20.12 -23.12 -6.79
N ARG A 244 -21.15 -23.17 -7.64
CA ARG A 244 -22.54 -23.31 -7.19
C ARG A 244 -22.78 -24.67 -6.53
N GLU A 245 -22.30 -25.75 -7.13
CA GLU A 245 -22.37 -27.09 -6.53
C GLU A 245 -21.61 -27.14 -5.20
N LYS A 246 -20.40 -26.56 -5.13
CA LYS A 246 -19.63 -26.46 -3.89
C LYS A 246 -20.43 -25.75 -2.79
N TYR A 247 -21.01 -24.59 -3.07
CA TYR A 247 -21.75 -23.83 -2.06
C TYR A 247 -23.02 -24.55 -1.62
N ASN A 248 -23.76 -25.19 -2.52
CA ASN A 248 -24.94 -25.99 -2.14
C ASN A 248 -24.55 -27.14 -1.21
N ALA A 249 -23.46 -27.86 -1.53
CA ALA A 249 -22.98 -28.96 -0.69
C ALA A 249 -22.53 -28.47 0.70
N ILE A 250 -21.87 -27.31 0.78
CA ILE A 250 -21.48 -26.70 2.07
C ILE A 250 -22.71 -26.35 2.88
N ILE A 251 -23.73 -25.73 2.27
CA ILE A 251 -24.98 -25.37 2.96
C ILE A 251 -25.68 -26.62 3.51
N ASP A 252 -25.79 -27.68 2.71
CA ASP A 252 -26.43 -28.91 3.10
C ASP A 252 -25.71 -29.60 4.27
N GLU A 253 -24.36 -29.63 4.22
CA GLU A 253 -23.56 -30.25 5.28
C GLU A 253 -23.61 -29.42 6.57
N VAL A 254 -23.44 -28.08 6.47
CA VAL A 254 -23.56 -27.18 7.63
C VAL A 254 -24.92 -27.30 8.29
N THR A 255 -26.02 -27.36 7.50
CA THR A 255 -27.37 -27.49 8.02
C THR A 255 -27.53 -28.81 8.77
N LYS A 256 -27.05 -29.92 8.22
CA LYS A 256 -27.07 -31.24 8.88
C LYS A 256 -26.36 -31.24 10.22
N ILE A 257 -25.13 -30.69 10.25
CA ILE A 257 -24.29 -30.68 11.45
C ILE A 257 -24.89 -29.74 12.51
N SER A 258 -25.34 -28.56 12.10
CA SER A 258 -26.00 -27.60 13.02
C SER A 258 -27.29 -28.16 13.64
N GLN A 259 -28.13 -28.85 12.86
CA GLN A 259 -29.33 -29.50 13.37
C GLN A 259 -29.03 -30.61 14.39
N SER A 260 -27.84 -31.21 14.32
CA SER A 260 -27.39 -32.19 15.33
C SER A 260 -26.90 -31.55 16.65
N GLY A 261 -26.97 -30.21 16.77
CA GLY A 261 -26.51 -29.47 17.94
C GLY A 261 -24.98 -29.22 17.98
N ARG A 262 -24.24 -29.49 16.90
CA ARG A 262 -22.78 -29.28 16.85
C ARG A 262 -22.46 -27.91 16.24
N PRO A 263 -21.56 -27.12 16.83
CA PRO A 263 -21.12 -25.88 16.24
C PRO A 263 -20.28 -26.15 14.97
N VAL A 264 -20.41 -25.29 13.96
CA VAL A 264 -19.70 -25.40 12.69
C VAL A 264 -18.91 -24.12 12.45
N LEU A 265 -17.59 -24.24 12.20
CA LEU A 265 -16.72 -23.16 11.77
C LEU A 265 -16.49 -23.25 10.26
N ILE A 266 -16.80 -22.18 9.54
CA ILE A 266 -16.58 -22.09 8.08
C ILE A 266 -15.46 -21.12 7.82
N GLY A 267 -14.40 -21.57 7.13
CA GLY A 267 -13.34 -20.73 6.60
C GLY A 267 -13.60 -20.39 5.12
N THR A 268 -13.32 -19.16 4.70
CA THR A 268 -13.49 -18.71 3.31
C THR A 268 -12.16 -18.23 2.75
#